data_3865ab90b4e1f1351b27050cd4f25c88
#
_entry.id   3865ab90b4e1f1351b27050cd4f25c88
#
_cell.length_a   1.000
_cell.length_b   1.000
_cell.length_c   1.000
_cell.angle_alpha   90.00
_cell.angle_beta   90.00
_cell.angle_gamma   90.00
#
_symmetry.space_group_name_H-M   'P 1'
#
loop_
_entity.id
_entity.type
_entity.pdbx_description
1 polymer ?
#
loop_
_entity_poly.entity_id
_entity_poly.type
_entity_poly.pdbx_seq_one_letter_code
_entity_poly.pdbx_strand_id
1 'polypeptide(L)'
;MFRNHTSVNEVWFFFIFLAMKFFIDTASLHQIREAQSLGILDGVTTNPSLMAKEGIQGKEKVMQHYREICKMVDGDVSAEVIATDYEGIIREGEELAALDSKIVVKVPMIKDGIKAIRYFASKGIKTNCTLVFSPGQALLAAKAGAAYVSPFIGRLDDVSTDGLQLIADIRTIYDNYSFTTQILAASIRHPMHIIECARIGADVATCPLDSILALFRHPLTDVGLQKFLDDAKKFI
;
A
#
# COMPACT_ATOMS: atom_id res chain seq x y z
N MET A 1 -28.02 -27.14 -26.80
CA MET A 1 -26.75 -26.57 -27.34
C MET A 1 -26.71 -25.08 -26.97
N PHE A 2 -26.24 -24.76 -25.75
CA PHE A 2 -26.14 -23.39 -25.25
C PHE A 2 -24.68 -22.97 -25.31
N ARG A 3 -24.36 -22.02 -26.17
CA ARG A 3 -23.05 -21.34 -26.22
C ARG A 3 -23.05 -20.29 -25.11
N ASN A 4 -22.25 -20.49 -24.06
CA ASN A 4 -21.90 -19.45 -23.11
C ASN A 4 -20.95 -18.46 -23.81
N HIS A 5 -21.45 -17.27 -24.13
CA HIS A 5 -20.62 -16.11 -24.42
C HIS A 5 -20.21 -15.47 -23.09
N THR A 6 -19.09 -15.91 -22.53
CA THR A 6 -18.37 -15.12 -21.51
C THR A 6 -17.82 -13.89 -22.22
N SER A 7 -18.32 -12.71 -21.86
CA SER A 7 -17.89 -11.46 -22.49
C SER A 7 -16.44 -11.15 -22.12
N VAL A 8 -15.67 -10.62 -23.06
CA VAL A 8 -14.26 -10.22 -22.87
C VAL A 8 -14.10 -9.25 -21.68
N ASN A 9 -15.14 -8.49 -21.35
CA ASN A 9 -15.17 -7.57 -20.22
C ASN A 9 -15.12 -8.26 -18.84
N GLU A 10 -15.71 -9.46 -18.68
CA GLU A 10 -15.66 -10.20 -17.40
C GLU A 10 -14.26 -10.75 -17.12
N VAL A 11 -13.53 -11.15 -18.15
CA VAL A 11 -12.15 -11.65 -18.02
C VAL A 11 -11.20 -10.54 -17.56
N TRP A 12 -11.35 -9.31 -18.08
CA TRP A 12 -10.56 -8.16 -17.68
C TRP A 12 -10.84 -7.72 -16.22
N PHE A 13 -12.10 -7.78 -15.79
CA PHE A 13 -12.47 -7.44 -14.41
C PHE A 13 -11.88 -8.43 -13.40
N PHE A 14 -11.78 -9.72 -13.75
CA PHE A 14 -11.18 -10.76 -12.91
C PHE A 14 -9.64 -10.61 -12.81
N PHE A 15 -8.98 -10.16 -13.89
CA PHE A 15 -7.52 -9.94 -13.89
C PHE A 15 -7.09 -8.73 -13.03
N ILE A 16 -7.91 -7.68 -12.94
CA ILE A 16 -7.61 -6.51 -12.10
C ILE A 16 -7.60 -6.87 -10.62
N PHE A 17 -8.41 -7.84 -10.18
CA PHE A 17 -8.43 -8.31 -8.79
C PHE A 17 -7.23 -9.17 -8.38
N LEU A 18 -6.47 -9.70 -9.34
CA LEU A 18 -5.31 -10.56 -9.11
C LEU A 18 -3.97 -9.84 -9.28
N ALA A 19 -3.96 -8.58 -9.72
CA ALA A 19 -2.73 -7.82 -9.88
C ALA A 19 -2.24 -7.24 -8.56
N MET A 20 -0.91 -7.28 -8.33
CA MET A 20 -0.30 -6.56 -7.22
C MET A 20 -0.58 -5.06 -7.36
N LYS A 21 -1.08 -4.43 -6.31
CA LYS A 21 -1.37 -2.99 -6.27
C LYS A 21 -0.11 -2.18 -5.98
N PHE A 22 -0.01 -1.03 -6.64
CA PHE A 22 0.99 -0.02 -6.34
C PHE A 22 0.40 1.11 -5.51
N PHE A 23 0.88 1.26 -4.28
CA PHE A 23 0.59 2.43 -3.47
C PHE A 23 1.84 3.33 -3.43
N ILE A 24 1.62 4.64 -3.32
CA ILE A 24 2.70 5.59 -3.04
C ILE A 24 2.77 5.90 -1.55
N ASP A 25 3.99 5.85 -0.97
CA ASP A 25 4.24 6.17 0.44
C ASP A 25 4.71 7.61 0.58
N THR A 26 3.77 8.53 0.67
CA THR A 26 4.06 9.98 0.73
C THR A 26 2.88 10.78 1.26
N ALA A 27 3.16 11.97 1.82
CA ALA A 27 2.16 13.01 2.08
C ALA A 27 2.23 14.16 1.06
N SER A 28 3.16 14.13 0.11
CA SER A 28 3.33 15.19 -0.89
C SER A 28 2.28 15.09 -2.01
N LEU A 29 1.39 16.08 -2.10
CA LEU A 29 0.38 16.14 -3.16
C LEU A 29 1.02 16.22 -4.57
N HIS A 30 2.22 16.76 -4.68
CA HIS A 30 2.97 16.79 -5.93
C HIS A 30 3.37 15.38 -6.36
N GLN A 31 3.98 14.61 -5.45
CA GLN A 31 4.39 13.23 -5.74
C GLN A 31 3.19 12.31 -6.04
N ILE A 32 2.06 12.49 -5.33
CA ILE A 32 0.82 11.74 -5.61
C ILE A 32 0.34 12.04 -7.04
N ARG A 33 0.32 13.32 -7.45
CA ARG A 33 -0.09 13.71 -8.79
C ARG A 33 0.83 13.14 -9.88
N GLU A 34 2.12 13.14 -9.64
CA GLU A 34 3.09 12.54 -10.56
C GLU A 34 2.88 11.03 -10.69
N ALA A 35 2.76 10.30 -9.57
CA ALA A 35 2.47 8.86 -9.59
C ALA A 35 1.14 8.55 -10.28
N GLN A 36 0.10 9.36 -10.06
CA GLN A 36 -1.21 9.20 -10.70
C GLN A 36 -1.13 9.38 -12.23
N SER A 37 -0.26 10.30 -12.70
CA SER A 37 -0.08 10.53 -14.14
C SER A 37 0.47 9.32 -14.89
N LEU A 38 1.09 8.36 -14.18
CA LEU A 38 1.56 7.10 -14.76
C LEU A 38 0.42 6.10 -15.04
N GLY A 39 -0.76 6.32 -14.47
CA GLY A 39 -1.95 5.45 -14.66
C GLY A 39 -1.84 4.08 -13.97
N ILE A 40 -0.92 3.92 -13.00
CA ILE A 40 -0.67 2.65 -12.30
C ILE A 40 -0.83 2.78 -10.77
N LEU A 41 -1.31 3.91 -10.27
CA LEU A 41 -1.46 4.17 -8.84
C LEU A 41 -2.81 3.64 -8.33
N ASP A 42 -2.76 2.74 -7.33
CA ASP A 42 -3.94 2.10 -6.74
C ASP A 42 -4.27 2.63 -5.34
N GLY A 43 -3.41 3.45 -4.74
CA GLY A 43 -3.67 4.01 -3.41
C GLY A 43 -2.47 4.75 -2.82
N VAL A 44 -2.67 5.24 -1.58
CA VAL A 44 -1.67 6.05 -0.87
C VAL A 44 -1.51 5.56 0.56
N THR A 45 -0.27 5.45 1.03
CA THR A 45 0.00 5.37 2.45
C THR A 45 0.68 6.64 2.95
N THR A 46 0.30 7.06 4.14
CA THR A 46 0.94 8.16 4.84
C THR A 46 1.38 7.71 6.24
N ASN A 47 2.09 8.56 6.93
CA ASN A 47 2.41 8.42 8.34
C ASN A 47 2.76 9.79 8.94
N PRO A 48 2.84 9.92 10.29
CA PRO A 48 3.15 11.20 10.94
C PRO A 48 4.48 11.83 10.47
N SER A 49 5.49 11.01 10.18
CA SER A 49 6.79 11.51 9.71
C SER A 49 6.71 12.13 8.32
N LEU A 50 5.93 11.53 7.42
CA LEU A 50 5.70 12.08 6.07
C LEU A 50 4.89 13.37 6.13
N MET A 51 3.86 13.45 6.99
CA MET A 51 3.10 14.69 7.22
C MET A 51 4.00 15.80 7.76
N ALA A 52 4.86 15.47 8.75
CA ALA A 52 5.81 16.45 9.30
C ALA A 52 6.82 16.95 8.26
N LYS A 53 7.29 16.08 7.36
CA LYS A 53 8.21 16.44 6.25
C LYS A 53 7.59 17.45 5.28
N GLU A 54 6.29 17.38 5.04
CA GLU A 54 5.54 18.33 4.23
C GLU A 54 5.13 19.60 5.02
N GLY A 55 5.56 19.73 6.28
CA GLY A 55 5.23 20.88 7.12
C GLY A 55 3.78 20.94 7.58
N ILE A 56 3.05 19.82 7.50
CA ILE A 56 1.64 19.74 7.89
C ILE A 56 1.55 19.50 9.38
N GLN A 57 1.09 20.51 10.12
CA GLN A 57 1.02 20.48 11.58
C GLN A 57 -0.36 20.93 12.08
N GLY A 58 -0.82 20.30 13.16
CA GLY A 58 -2.11 20.56 13.78
C GLY A 58 -3.24 19.74 13.17
N LYS A 59 -4.17 19.31 14.04
CA LYS A 59 -5.24 18.37 13.73
C LYS A 59 -6.05 18.78 12.51
N GLU A 60 -6.50 20.03 12.46
CA GLU A 60 -7.35 20.52 11.35
C GLU A 60 -6.63 20.45 10.00
N LYS A 61 -5.35 20.87 9.95
CA LYS A 61 -4.56 20.83 8.72
C LYS A 61 -4.31 19.41 8.25
N VAL A 62 -4.04 18.49 9.18
CA VAL A 62 -3.86 17.05 8.89
C VAL A 62 -5.16 16.47 8.31
N MET A 63 -6.30 16.74 8.93
CA MET A 63 -7.61 16.27 8.45
C MET A 63 -7.96 16.84 7.08
N GLN A 64 -7.67 18.14 6.85
CA GLN A 64 -7.87 18.77 5.56
C GLN A 64 -6.97 18.16 4.49
N HIS A 65 -5.72 17.89 4.82
CA HIS A 65 -4.77 17.27 3.89
C HIS A 65 -5.20 15.85 3.48
N TYR A 66 -5.72 15.04 4.41
CA TYR A 66 -6.29 13.73 4.06
C TYR A 66 -7.47 13.86 3.09
N ARG A 67 -8.36 14.84 3.28
CA ARG A 67 -9.46 15.08 2.32
C ARG A 67 -8.93 15.46 0.93
N GLU A 68 -7.84 16.23 0.86
CA GLU A 68 -7.20 16.57 -0.42
C GLU A 68 -6.60 15.35 -1.11
N ILE A 69 -5.91 14.49 -0.37
CA ILE A 69 -5.40 13.22 -0.90
C ILE A 69 -6.55 12.35 -1.42
N CYS A 70 -7.62 12.17 -0.64
CA CYS A 70 -8.78 11.38 -1.05
C CYS A 70 -9.47 11.90 -2.32
N LYS A 71 -9.45 13.22 -2.58
CA LYS A 71 -9.98 13.78 -3.83
C LYS A 71 -9.12 13.48 -5.05
N MET A 72 -7.82 13.22 -4.84
CA MET A 72 -6.87 13.01 -5.93
C MET A 72 -6.80 11.57 -6.40
N VAL A 73 -7.14 10.60 -5.55
CA VAL A 73 -6.98 9.17 -5.84
C VAL A 73 -8.31 8.43 -5.74
N ASP A 74 -8.46 7.37 -6.52
CA ASP A 74 -9.67 6.54 -6.48
C ASP A 74 -9.55 5.38 -5.49
N GLY A 75 -8.34 5.02 -5.10
CA GLY A 75 -8.04 3.91 -4.20
C GLY A 75 -7.97 4.28 -2.72
N ASP A 76 -7.61 3.28 -1.92
CA ASP A 76 -7.53 3.40 -0.46
C ASP A 76 -6.40 4.35 -0.01
N VAL A 77 -6.66 5.12 1.04
CA VAL A 77 -5.73 6.09 1.66
C VAL A 77 -5.51 5.72 3.11
N SER A 78 -4.32 5.25 3.46
CA SER A 78 -3.97 4.91 4.84
C SER A 78 -3.66 6.17 5.65
N ALA A 79 -4.49 6.45 6.66
CA ALA A 79 -4.37 7.57 7.60
C ALA A 79 -4.08 7.05 9.01
N GLU A 80 -2.93 7.44 9.59
CA GLU A 80 -2.42 6.83 10.82
C GLU A 80 -2.87 7.57 12.07
N VAL A 81 -3.37 6.82 13.08
CA VAL A 81 -3.65 7.33 14.42
C VAL A 81 -2.35 7.58 15.18
N ILE A 82 -2.38 8.51 16.14
CA ILE A 82 -1.23 8.85 16.99
C ILE A 82 -1.39 8.24 18.39
N ALA A 83 -2.63 8.06 18.85
CA ALA A 83 -2.91 7.46 20.14
C ALA A 83 -2.36 6.03 20.25
N THR A 84 -1.96 5.65 21.46
CA THR A 84 -1.41 4.33 21.79
C THR A 84 -2.26 3.53 22.78
N ASP A 85 -3.28 4.14 23.36
CA ASP A 85 -4.30 3.50 24.19
C ASP A 85 -5.57 3.20 23.38
N TYR A 86 -6.34 2.22 23.84
CA TYR A 86 -7.52 1.73 23.12
C TYR A 86 -8.54 2.81 22.81
N GLU A 87 -8.95 3.61 23.82
CA GLU A 87 -9.97 4.66 23.70
C GLU A 87 -9.52 5.79 22.75
N GLY A 88 -8.25 6.16 22.86
CA GLY A 88 -7.64 7.15 21.98
C GLY A 88 -7.60 6.67 20.52
N ILE A 89 -7.19 5.42 20.27
CA ILE A 89 -7.16 4.82 18.94
C ILE A 89 -8.56 4.79 18.32
N ILE A 90 -9.59 4.37 19.08
CA ILE A 90 -10.97 4.35 18.62
C ILE A 90 -11.44 5.75 18.23
N ARG A 91 -11.29 6.72 19.10
CA ARG A 91 -11.73 8.11 18.86
C ARG A 91 -11.07 8.70 17.63
N GLU A 92 -9.73 8.60 17.52
CA GLU A 92 -8.99 9.13 16.36
C GLU A 92 -9.34 8.38 15.08
N GLY A 93 -9.46 7.05 15.16
CA GLY A 93 -9.77 6.23 13.99
C GLY A 93 -11.18 6.47 13.44
N GLU A 94 -12.19 6.65 14.30
CA GLU A 94 -13.54 7.02 13.86
C GLU A 94 -13.57 8.42 13.21
N GLU A 95 -12.83 9.39 13.77
CA GLU A 95 -12.69 10.72 13.17
C GLU A 95 -12.03 10.66 11.78
N LEU A 96 -10.99 9.84 11.64
CA LEU A 96 -10.32 9.63 10.34
C LEU A 96 -11.25 8.94 9.34
N ALA A 97 -11.90 7.86 9.73
CA ALA A 97 -12.81 7.11 8.87
C ALA A 97 -14.00 7.94 8.38
N ALA A 98 -14.43 8.93 9.17
CA ALA A 98 -15.51 9.85 8.81
C ALA A 98 -15.13 10.89 7.73
N LEU A 99 -13.84 11.01 7.36
CA LEU A 99 -13.39 12.02 6.39
C LEU A 99 -13.77 11.65 4.95
N ASP A 100 -13.62 10.38 4.58
CA ASP A 100 -13.92 9.85 3.25
C ASP A 100 -13.97 8.32 3.29
N SER A 101 -14.78 7.71 2.44
CA SER A 101 -14.93 6.24 2.33
C SER A 101 -13.65 5.50 1.90
N LYS A 102 -12.68 6.21 1.32
CA LYS A 102 -11.36 5.68 0.92
C LYS A 102 -10.37 5.60 2.08
N ILE A 103 -10.69 6.19 3.23
CA ILE A 103 -9.81 6.14 4.40
C ILE A 103 -9.74 4.73 4.96
N VAL A 104 -8.50 4.27 5.11
CA VAL A 104 -8.12 3.07 5.85
C VAL A 104 -7.38 3.52 7.11
N VAL A 105 -7.94 3.24 8.27
CA VAL A 105 -7.37 3.65 9.55
C VAL A 105 -6.09 2.86 9.81
N LYS A 106 -4.94 3.52 9.85
CA LYS A 106 -3.66 2.87 10.08
C LYS A 106 -3.36 2.83 11.58
N VAL A 107 -3.18 1.62 12.10
CA VAL A 107 -3.13 1.33 13.54
C VAL A 107 -1.83 0.59 13.87
N PRO A 108 -1.06 1.02 14.90
CA PRO A 108 0.19 0.36 15.27
C PRO A 108 -0.04 -1.05 15.82
N MET A 109 0.95 -1.94 15.58
CA MET A 109 0.94 -3.33 16.04
C MET A 109 1.27 -3.41 17.53
N ILE A 110 0.33 -2.99 18.35
CA ILE A 110 0.37 -3.06 19.82
C ILE A 110 -0.89 -3.76 20.35
N LYS A 111 -0.90 -4.15 21.62
CA LYS A 111 -2.03 -4.88 22.22
C LYS A 111 -3.36 -4.13 22.06
N ASP A 112 -3.38 -2.84 22.35
CA ASP A 112 -4.58 -2.01 22.21
C ASP A 112 -4.92 -1.71 20.75
N GLY A 113 -3.91 -1.65 19.87
CA GLY A 113 -4.10 -1.59 18.43
C GLY A 113 -4.85 -2.81 17.87
N ILE A 114 -4.49 -4.03 18.30
CA ILE A 114 -5.20 -5.26 17.89
C ILE A 114 -6.65 -5.27 18.37
N LYS A 115 -6.93 -4.82 19.59
CA LYS A 115 -8.29 -4.67 20.09
C LYS A 115 -9.09 -3.66 19.24
N ALA A 116 -8.45 -2.52 18.91
CA ALA A 116 -9.06 -1.49 18.08
C ALA A 116 -9.34 -1.97 16.65
N ILE A 117 -8.42 -2.71 16.03
CA ILE A 117 -8.64 -3.35 14.72
C ILE A 117 -9.89 -4.26 14.76
N ARG A 118 -10.04 -5.07 15.81
CA ARG A 118 -11.23 -5.91 15.97
C ARG A 118 -12.52 -5.09 16.10
N TYR A 119 -12.46 -3.98 16.83
CA TYR A 119 -13.59 -3.05 16.95
C TYR A 119 -13.93 -2.45 15.58
N PHE A 120 -12.96 -1.89 14.86
CA PHE A 120 -13.17 -1.29 13.54
C PHE A 120 -13.73 -2.29 12.53
N ALA A 121 -13.21 -3.52 12.51
CA ALA A 121 -13.72 -4.58 11.67
C ALA A 121 -15.20 -4.87 11.92
N SER A 122 -15.65 -4.85 13.21
CA SER A 122 -17.06 -5.02 13.55
C SER A 122 -17.97 -3.87 13.10
N LYS A 123 -17.38 -2.70 12.81
CA LYS A 123 -18.06 -1.50 12.30
C LYS A 123 -17.95 -1.34 10.78
N GLY A 124 -17.30 -2.27 10.09
CA GLY A 124 -17.05 -2.16 8.65
C GLY A 124 -15.99 -1.11 8.27
N ILE A 125 -15.22 -0.62 9.24
CA ILE A 125 -14.13 0.33 9.01
C ILE A 125 -12.87 -0.46 8.65
N LYS A 126 -12.30 -0.17 7.47
CA LYS A 126 -11.05 -0.78 7.04
C LYS A 126 -9.88 -0.32 7.90
N THR A 127 -8.97 -1.26 8.22
CA THR A 127 -7.75 -0.94 8.96
C THR A 127 -6.50 -1.46 8.26
N ASN A 128 -5.38 -0.75 8.47
CA ASN A 128 -4.03 -1.16 8.08
C ASN A 128 -3.18 -1.31 9.33
N CYS A 129 -2.86 -2.55 9.73
CA CYS A 129 -1.98 -2.80 10.87
C CYS A 129 -0.54 -2.51 10.49
N THR A 130 0.06 -1.47 11.09
CA THR A 130 1.42 -1.02 10.78
C THR A 130 2.44 -1.39 11.84
N LEU A 131 3.75 -1.19 11.53
CA LEU A 131 4.88 -1.56 12.38
C LEU A 131 4.94 -3.06 12.67
N VAL A 132 4.75 -3.85 11.61
CA VAL A 132 4.79 -5.31 11.68
C VAL A 132 6.19 -5.79 11.28
N PHE A 133 6.82 -6.59 12.15
CA PHE A 133 8.19 -7.09 12.02
C PHE A 133 8.32 -8.60 12.23
N SER A 134 7.19 -9.31 12.41
CA SER A 134 7.18 -10.77 12.53
C SER A 134 5.92 -11.40 11.95
N PRO A 135 5.98 -12.68 11.51
CA PRO A 135 4.80 -13.39 11.01
C PRO A 135 3.71 -13.56 12.08
N GLY A 136 4.12 -13.69 13.36
CA GLY A 136 3.18 -13.78 14.48
C GLY A 136 2.36 -12.51 14.67
N GLN A 137 2.97 -11.33 14.49
CA GLN A 137 2.26 -10.05 14.50
C GLN A 137 1.25 -9.97 13.35
N ALA A 138 1.64 -10.36 12.14
CA ALA A 138 0.77 -10.38 10.97
C ALA A 138 -0.43 -11.33 11.18
N LEU A 139 -0.20 -12.51 11.77
CA LEU A 139 -1.26 -13.46 12.11
C LEU A 139 -2.28 -12.86 13.08
N LEU A 140 -1.84 -12.13 14.11
CA LEU A 140 -2.74 -11.45 15.05
C LEU A 140 -3.58 -10.38 14.35
N ALA A 141 -2.97 -9.59 13.45
CA ALA A 141 -3.67 -8.56 12.68
C ALA A 141 -4.77 -9.17 11.79
N ALA A 142 -4.46 -10.27 11.08
CA ALA A 142 -5.43 -10.97 10.25
C ALA A 142 -6.59 -11.56 11.07
N LYS A 143 -6.30 -12.18 12.21
CA LYS A 143 -7.33 -12.71 13.13
C LYS A 143 -8.21 -11.62 13.72
N ALA A 144 -7.68 -10.41 13.89
CA ALA A 144 -8.46 -9.26 14.34
C ALA A 144 -9.36 -8.68 13.22
N GLY A 145 -9.12 -9.03 11.97
CA GLY A 145 -9.91 -8.58 10.81
C GLY A 145 -9.35 -7.32 10.14
N ALA A 146 -8.05 -7.10 10.21
CA ALA A 146 -7.40 -6.03 9.44
C ALA A 146 -7.62 -6.21 7.93
N ALA A 147 -7.91 -5.12 7.21
CA ALA A 147 -7.96 -5.15 5.74
C ALA A 147 -6.56 -5.27 5.13
N TYR A 148 -5.59 -4.60 5.74
CA TYR A 148 -4.19 -4.63 5.36
C TYR A 148 -3.29 -4.88 6.57
N VAL A 149 -2.15 -5.51 6.30
CA VAL A 149 -1.01 -5.59 7.22
C VAL A 149 0.21 -4.98 6.52
N SER A 150 0.95 -4.11 7.21
CA SER A 150 2.16 -3.47 6.67
C SER A 150 3.42 -4.03 7.33
N PRO A 151 4.00 -5.14 6.80
CA PRO A 151 5.32 -5.60 7.21
C PRO A 151 6.41 -4.67 6.64
N PHE A 152 7.40 -4.34 7.46
CA PHE A 152 8.44 -3.36 7.16
C PHE A 152 9.72 -4.03 6.70
N ILE A 153 9.93 -4.13 5.36
CA ILE A 153 11.09 -4.79 4.76
C ILE A 153 12.37 -4.03 5.07
N GLY A 154 12.50 -2.80 4.62
CA GLY A 154 13.75 -2.06 4.68
C GLY A 154 14.24 -1.80 6.11
N ARG A 155 13.34 -1.70 7.11
CA ARG A 155 13.77 -1.59 8.51
C ARG A 155 14.35 -2.87 9.07
N LEU A 156 13.93 -4.05 8.58
CA LEU A 156 14.58 -5.31 8.92
C LEU A 156 15.95 -5.40 8.27
N ASP A 157 16.07 -4.99 7.01
CA ASP A 157 17.36 -4.96 6.31
C ASP A 157 18.36 -4.01 7.02
N ASP A 158 17.88 -2.86 7.53
CA ASP A 158 18.70 -1.91 8.30
C ASP A 158 19.36 -2.55 9.55
N VAL A 159 18.80 -3.66 10.06
CA VAL A 159 19.35 -4.43 11.20
C VAL A 159 19.87 -5.81 10.80
N SER A 160 20.21 -5.99 9.54
CA SER A 160 20.78 -7.22 8.97
C SER A 160 19.86 -8.44 9.09
N THR A 161 18.56 -8.22 9.01
CA THR A 161 17.53 -9.27 8.98
C THR A 161 16.84 -9.23 7.60
N ASP A 162 16.64 -10.39 6.97
CA ASP A 162 15.99 -10.46 5.67
C ASP A 162 14.50 -10.06 5.76
N GLY A 163 14.19 -8.85 5.28
CA GLY A 163 12.83 -8.32 5.28
C GLY A 163 11.91 -9.01 4.26
N LEU A 164 12.45 -9.56 3.17
CA LEU A 164 11.66 -10.28 2.16
C LEU A 164 11.22 -11.65 2.67
N GLN A 165 12.04 -12.31 3.52
CA GLN A 165 11.63 -13.55 4.18
C GLN A 165 10.39 -13.34 5.05
N LEU A 166 10.24 -12.18 5.73
CA LEU A 166 9.02 -11.84 6.47
C LEU A 166 7.79 -11.85 5.55
N ILE A 167 7.88 -11.29 4.34
CA ILE A 167 6.77 -11.29 3.38
C ILE A 167 6.41 -12.72 2.97
N ALA A 168 7.41 -13.55 2.66
CA ALA A 168 7.21 -14.95 2.26
C ALA A 168 6.53 -15.78 3.35
N ASP A 169 6.95 -15.60 4.60
CA ASP A 169 6.36 -16.29 5.74
C ASP A 169 4.90 -15.89 5.96
N ILE A 170 4.60 -14.57 5.87
CA ILE A 170 3.24 -14.08 6.01
C ILE A 170 2.36 -14.61 4.88
N ARG A 171 2.83 -14.59 3.63
CA ARG A 171 2.10 -15.13 2.47
C ARG A 171 1.75 -16.59 2.67
N THR A 172 2.73 -17.41 3.07
CA THR A 172 2.52 -18.83 3.37
C THR A 172 1.45 -19.04 4.44
N ILE A 173 1.50 -18.29 5.53
CA ILE A 173 0.51 -18.38 6.61
C ILE A 173 -0.87 -17.98 6.12
N TYR A 174 -0.97 -16.89 5.37
CA TYR A 174 -2.25 -16.37 4.90
C TYR A 174 -2.91 -17.32 3.91
N ASP A 175 -2.14 -17.94 3.03
CA ASP A 175 -2.63 -18.94 2.08
C ASP A 175 -3.12 -20.21 2.78
N ASN A 176 -2.39 -20.70 3.79
CA ASN A 176 -2.76 -21.90 4.54
C ASN A 176 -4.15 -21.79 5.21
N TYR A 177 -4.57 -20.58 5.57
CA TYR A 177 -5.82 -20.34 6.29
C TYR A 177 -6.80 -19.46 5.51
N SER A 178 -6.51 -19.16 4.25
CA SER A 178 -7.33 -18.31 3.37
C SER A 178 -7.72 -16.97 4.03
N PHE A 179 -6.76 -16.32 4.68
CA PHE A 179 -6.99 -14.97 5.22
C PHE A 179 -7.18 -13.97 4.09
N THR A 180 -8.19 -13.11 4.24
CA THR A 180 -8.50 -12.04 3.28
C THR A 180 -7.72 -10.75 3.51
N THR A 181 -6.97 -10.66 4.62
CA THR A 181 -6.08 -9.54 4.91
C THR A 181 -4.99 -9.43 3.86
N GLN A 182 -4.88 -8.28 3.21
CA GLN A 182 -3.89 -8.03 2.17
C GLN A 182 -2.52 -7.70 2.78
N ILE A 183 -1.48 -8.29 2.21
CA ILE A 183 -0.08 -8.00 2.56
C ILE A 183 0.34 -6.74 1.82
N LEU A 184 0.47 -5.63 2.55
CA LEU A 184 0.91 -4.35 2.04
C LEU A 184 2.39 -4.17 2.42
N ALA A 185 3.29 -4.62 1.55
CA ALA A 185 4.74 -4.53 1.74
C ALA A 185 5.17 -3.07 1.87
N ALA A 186 5.78 -2.72 3.00
CA ALA A 186 6.12 -1.35 3.37
C ALA A 186 7.61 -1.18 3.67
N SER A 187 8.04 0.09 3.81
CA SER A 187 9.45 0.41 4.00
C SER A 187 10.32 -0.05 2.81
N ILE A 188 9.78 0.09 1.61
CA ILE A 188 10.48 -0.19 0.35
C ILE A 188 11.64 0.79 0.18
N ARG A 189 12.83 0.30 -0.20
CA ARG A 189 14.04 1.10 -0.35
C ARG A 189 14.53 1.20 -1.81
N HIS A 190 14.25 0.20 -2.63
CA HIS A 190 14.76 0.11 -4.00
C HIS A 190 13.88 -0.81 -4.88
N PRO A 191 14.02 -0.77 -6.22
CA PRO A 191 13.18 -1.54 -7.15
C PRO A 191 13.16 -3.04 -6.90
N MET A 192 14.28 -3.63 -6.43
CA MET A 192 14.33 -5.08 -6.19
C MET A 192 13.38 -5.53 -5.09
N HIS A 193 13.12 -4.70 -4.06
CA HIS A 193 12.08 -5.00 -3.08
C HIS A 193 10.70 -5.14 -3.74
N ILE A 194 10.37 -4.29 -4.71
CA ILE A 194 9.10 -4.33 -5.44
C ILE A 194 9.00 -5.63 -6.25
N ILE A 195 10.07 -5.96 -6.98
CA ILE A 195 10.13 -7.16 -7.83
C ILE A 195 10.00 -8.44 -7.00
N GLU A 196 10.74 -8.54 -5.90
CA GLU A 196 10.70 -9.72 -5.04
C GLU A 196 9.35 -9.82 -4.29
N CYS A 197 8.76 -8.71 -3.85
CA CYS A 197 7.40 -8.71 -3.32
C CYS A 197 6.38 -9.25 -4.33
N ALA A 198 6.51 -8.86 -5.60
CA ALA A 198 5.65 -9.37 -6.66
C ALA A 198 5.85 -10.89 -6.89
N ARG A 199 7.09 -11.39 -6.82
CA ARG A 199 7.40 -12.82 -6.94
C ARG A 199 6.86 -13.66 -5.79
N ILE A 200 6.92 -13.11 -4.57
CA ILE A 200 6.40 -13.76 -3.36
C ILE A 200 4.87 -13.76 -3.33
N GLY A 201 4.23 -12.80 -3.99
CA GLY A 201 2.76 -12.66 -3.99
C GLY A 201 2.24 -11.70 -2.92
N ALA A 202 2.99 -10.64 -2.59
CA ALA A 202 2.43 -9.53 -1.83
C ALA A 202 1.27 -8.89 -2.60
N ASP A 203 0.19 -8.54 -1.91
CA ASP A 203 -1.01 -7.98 -2.54
C ASP A 203 -0.82 -6.51 -2.94
N VAL A 204 0.01 -5.78 -2.18
CA VAL A 204 0.29 -4.35 -2.35
C VAL A 204 1.77 -4.09 -2.05
N ALA A 205 2.41 -3.22 -2.82
CA ALA A 205 3.68 -2.60 -2.46
C ALA A 205 3.49 -1.09 -2.32
N THR A 206 3.77 -0.54 -1.12
CA THR A 206 3.77 0.91 -0.94
C THR A 206 5.19 1.45 -1.02
N CYS A 207 5.44 2.32 -1.99
CA CYS A 207 6.77 2.70 -2.43
C CYS A 207 6.97 4.22 -2.40
N PRO A 208 8.17 4.70 -2.05
CA PRO A 208 8.57 6.05 -2.42
C PRO A 208 8.49 6.22 -3.95
N LEU A 209 8.13 7.43 -4.41
CA LEU A 209 8.04 7.73 -5.85
C LEU A 209 9.31 7.34 -6.61
N ASP A 210 10.49 7.65 -6.06
CA ASP A 210 11.77 7.33 -6.69
C ASP A 210 11.98 5.83 -6.94
N SER A 211 11.45 4.96 -6.05
CA SER A 211 11.53 3.51 -6.23
C SER A 211 10.62 3.03 -7.38
N ILE A 212 9.45 3.67 -7.57
CA ILE A 212 8.56 3.39 -8.70
C ILE A 212 9.21 3.87 -10.00
N LEU A 213 9.71 5.11 -10.03
CA LEU A 213 10.36 5.68 -11.21
C LEU A 213 11.63 4.93 -11.62
N ALA A 214 12.32 4.32 -10.65
CA ALA A 214 13.51 3.52 -10.94
C ALA A 214 13.20 2.22 -11.70
N LEU A 215 11.96 1.71 -11.68
CA LEU A 215 11.53 0.55 -12.48
C LEU A 215 11.56 0.82 -13.99
N PHE A 216 11.45 2.08 -14.42
CA PHE A 216 11.54 2.46 -15.83
C PHE A 216 12.96 2.45 -16.39
N ARG A 217 13.97 2.50 -15.51
CA ARG A 217 15.38 2.69 -15.92
C ARG A 217 16.01 1.37 -16.31
N HIS A 218 16.32 1.21 -17.60
CA HIS A 218 17.09 0.06 -18.10
C HIS A 218 17.99 0.47 -19.26
N PRO A 219 19.33 0.26 -19.20
CA PRO A 219 20.25 0.70 -20.24
C PRO A 219 19.91 0.17 -21.64
N LEU A 220 19.40 -1.06 -21.74
CA LEU A 220 19.02 -1.63 -23.04
C LEU A 220 17.75 -0.97 -23.62
N THR A 221 16.87 -0.44 -22.80
CA THR A 221 15.72 0.33 -23.26
C THR A 221 16.18 1.63 -23.91
N ASP A 222 17.14 2.33 -23.28
CA ASP A 222 17.68 3.59 -23.81
C ASP A 222 18.41 3.35 -25.13
N VAL A 223 19.26 2.33 -25.20
CA VAL A 223 19.96 1.94 -26.44
C VAL A 223 19.00 1.50 -27.53
N GLY A 224 17.99 0.69 -27.18
CA GLY A 224 16.98 0.21 -28.12
C GLY A 224 16.14 1.36 -28.70
N LEU A 225 15.71 2.28 -27.84
CA LEU A 225 14.94 3.46 -28.24
C LEU A 225 15.75 4.35 -29.19
N GLN A 226 17.03 4.62 -28.85
CA GLN A 226 17.90 5.42 -29.73
C GLN A 226 18.05 4.79 -31.10
N LYS A 227 18.28 3.46 -31.16
CA LYS A 227 18.36 2.73 -32.42
C LYS A 227 17.07 2.85 -33.23
N PHE A 228 15.89 2.70 -32.61
CA PHE A 228 14.60 2.83 -33.31
C PHE A 228 14.40 4.24 -33.86
N LEU A 229 14.78 5.28 -33.10
CA LEU A 229 14.71 6.66 -33.57
C LEU A 229 15.66 6.92 -34.76
N ASP A 230 16.88 6.37 -34.74
CA ASP A 230 17.84 6.51 -35.85
C ASP A 230 17.39 5.74 -37.11
N ASP A 231 16.78 4.57 -36.94
CA ASP A 231 16.21 3.84 -38.07
C ASP A 231 14.98 4.54 -38.63
N ALA A 232 14.11 5.12 -37.79
CA ALA A 232 12.94 5.87 -38.24
C ALA A 232 13.29 7.10 -39.11
N LYS A 233 14.42 7.79 -38.85
CA LYS A 233 14.92 8.88 -39.70
C LYS A 233 15.16 8.48 -41.16
N LYS A 234 15.31 7.17 -41.44
CA LYS A 234 15.52 6.66 -42.81
C LYS A 234 14.20 6.53 -43.60
N PHE A 235 13.04 6.62 -42.95
CA PHE A 235 11.71 6.48 -43.57
C PHE A 235 10.91 7.80 -43.61
N ILE A 236 11.36 8.80 -42.83
CA ILE A 236 10.77 10.15 -42.79
C ILE A 236 11.61 11.11 -43.62
#